data_3f312ac9c6b8496178166c83d85d7ad4
#
_entry.id   3f312ac9c6b8496178166c83d85d7ad4
#
_cell.length_a   1.000
_cell.length_b   1.000
_cell.length_c   1.000
_cell.angle_alpha   90.00
_cell.angle_beta   90.00
_cell.angle_gamma   90.00
#
_symmetry.space_group_name_H-M   'P 1'
#
loop_
_entity.id
_entity.type
_entity.pdbx_description
1 polymer ?
#
loop_
_entity_poly.entity_id
_entity_poly.type
_entity_poly.pdbx_seq_one_letter_code
_entity_poly.pdbx_strand_id
1 'polypeptide(L)'
;MIIRINPLESTIEIFYEKYVHLHGFLKLEAEDKKEKKEYTIIIQILNEQTIADYILTRQKLKNVEMTRYITAELESELQYVIQGRPIILTERDKISKKEEPFNTNVFFLIEDLMEKGVFKPHSMKLSEIQDDKVDYLKKIFTPDGVFMGNLASEVNVKVFFPYKYLMYHFIIAGATGTGKSNLNQVFLDGLLQHNAKVIMSNKGTKISMLAIDMHDEYALGCTKYGVNDICKITEYSKELFGNWYYLYPNKGLPPVEIKSMAEPCIINYQEIKPIDLFATGTFNDLQVGAVYSAYNESSDNYIENLLKVGYMPEKGGHSEATMAAVRRRLHWLEYSNIFQSNASSKLPQIINKLENGGIIIFNVSMISDLEQFLFNGVLARTLFDIRKTLKSSTDIDNFKVRLSGILPESFYNNYEKSIKNIYVKSGKSVKDPSEMPIIIFTIEEAPSILRTEMMRFNNVFKDISRQGRKFNLALEVISQQYSPIDDTILSNMNTVINLPLRSDKEKQVATRTMGGGVQQSDLESLTGTVGIALISGIWLTNFQKLKIPLYEKYFEGTSRIFYEEFAKKMKQIRIEAPPTGLP
;
A
#
# COMPACT_ATOMS: atom_id res chain seq x y z
N MET A 1 -24.05 -13.13 -27.63
CA MET A 1 -23.18 -13.74 -28.67
C MET A 1 -21.88 -12.97 -28.77
N ILE A 2 -20.71 -13.65 -28.81
CA ILE A 2 -19.43 -12.96 -29.02
C ILE A 2 -19.41 -12.45 -30.48
N ILE A 3 -19.25 -11.13 -30.65
CA ILE A 3 -19.21 -10.49 -31.96
C ILE A 3 -17.74 -10.39 -32.42
N ARG A 4 -16.87 -10.03 -31.48
CA ARG A 4 -15.49 -9.75 -31.77
C ARG A 4 -14.58 -10.03 -30.58
N ILE A 5 -13.37 -10.45 -30.86
CA ILE A 5 -12.25 -10.51 -29.92
C ILE A 5 -11.23 -9.45 -30.31
N ASN A 6 -10.76 -8.67 -29.36
CA ASN A 6 -9.66 -7.72 -29.55
C ASN A 6 -8.49 -8.10 -28.63
N PRO A 7 -7.52 -8.89 -29.12
CA PRO A 7 -6.38 -9.32 -28.32
C PRO A 7 -5.49 -8.17 -27.84
N LEU A 8 -5.38 -7.08 -28.62
CA LEU A 8 -4.56 -5.92 -28.27
C LEU A 8 -5.11 -5.15 -27.06
N GLU A 9 -6.42 -5.01 -26.97
CA GLU A 9 -7.11 -4.36 -25.86
C GLU A 9 -7.48 -5.35 -24.77
N SER A 10 -7.27 -6.65 -25.00
CA SER A 10 -7.69 -7.72 -24.11
C SER A 10 -9.20 -7.68 -23.82
N THR A 11 -10.03 -7.44 -24.84
CA THR A 11 -11.47 -7.30 -24.73
C THR A 11 -12.23 -8.19 -25.70
N ILE A 12 -13.49 -8.50 -25.35
CA ILE A 12 -14.46 -9.15 -26.22
C ILE A 12 -15.73 -8.30 -26.31
N GLU A 13 -16.33 -8.27 -27.49
CA GLU A 13 -17.60 -7.61 -27.76
C GLU A 13 -18.70 -8.67 -27.82
N ILE A 14 -19.80 -8.46 -27.11
CA ILE A 14 -20.88 -9.43 -26.94
C ILE A 14 -22.22 -8.75 -27.19
N PHE A 15 -23.10 -9.37 -27.96
CA PHE A 15 -24.52 -8.98 -28.00
C PHE A 15 -25.25 -9.48 -26.78
N TYR A 16 -26.02 -8.57 -26.15
CA TYR A 16 -26.86 -8.90 -25.03
C TYR A 16 -28.21 -8.16 -25.09
N GLU A 17 -29.24 -8.82 -24.65
CA GLU A 17 -30.64 -8.33 -24.77
C GLU A 17 -31.07 -7.40 -23.64
N LYS A 18 -30.24 -7.32 -22.57
CA LYS A 18 -30.58 -6.56 -21.37
C LYS A 18 -29.46 -5.56 -21.04
N TYR A 19 -29.86 -4.47 -20.40
CA TYR A 19 -28.92 -3.55 -19.78
C TYR A 19 -28.13 -4.26 -18.66
N VAL A 20 -26.83 -4.03 -18.60
CA VAL A 20 -25.95 -4.56 -17.56
C VAL A 20 -25.13 -3.42 -16.98
N HIS A 21 -25.01 -3.35 -15.67
CA HIS A 21 -24.26 -2.29 -15.01
C HIS A 21 -22.79 -2.30 -15.38
N LEU A 22 -22.23 -1.13 -15.67
CA LEU A 22 -20.78 -0.92 -15.85
C LEU A 22 -20.01 -1.50 -14.65
N HIS A 23 -18.90 -2.20 -14.96
CA HIS A 23 -18.09 -2.96 -13.99
C HIS A 23 -18.80 -4.17 -13.34
N GLY A 24 -20.00 -4.50 -13.79
CA GLY A 24 -20.66 -5.77 -13.47
C GLY A 24 -19.97 -6.96 -14.14
N PHE A 25 -20.49 -8.15 -13.89
CA PHE A 25 -19.93 -9.39 -14.42
C PHE A 25 -20.98 -10.19 -15.17
N LEU A 26 -20.54 -10.74 -16.30
CA LEU A 26 -21.30 -11.71 -17.06
C LEU A 26 -20.62 -13.08 -17.00
N LYS A 27 -21.44 -14.13 -16.97
CA LYS A 27 -21.03 -15.51 -17.09
C LYS A 27 -21.42 -16.02 -18.46
N LEU A 28 -20.45 -16.44 -19.24
CA LEU A 28 -20.64 -17.10 -20.51
C LEU A 28 -20.34 -18.59 -20.37
N GLU A 29 -21.32 -19.45 -20.64
CA GLU A 29 -21.16 -20.90 -20.60
C GLU A 29 -21.30 -21.47 -22.01
N ALA A 30 -20.42 -22.40 -22.36
CA ALA A 30 -20.45 -23.13 -23.63
C ALA A 30 -20.09 -24.59 -23.42
N GLU A 31 -20.63 -25.45 -24.29
CA GLU A 31 -20.42 -26.90 -24.25
C GLU A 31 -19.72 -27.38 -25.52
N ASP A 32 -18.61 -28.08 -25.36
CA ASP A 32 -18.08 -28.92 -26.42
C ASP A 32 -18.66 -30.34 -26.33
N LYS A 33 -19.62 -30.61 -27.19
CA LYS A 33 -20.29 -31.94 -27.25
C LYS A 33 -19.36 -33.04 -27.72
N LYS A 34 -18.29 -32.72 -28.48
CA LYS A 34 -17.36 -33.73 -29.00
C LYS A 34 -16.40 -34.18 -27.93
N GLU A 35 -15.84 -33.25 -27.21
CA GLU A 35 -14.86 -33.52 -26.11
C GLU A 35 -15.54 -33.76 -24.77
N LYS A 36 -16.87 -33.58 -24.67
CA LYS A 36 -17.68 -33.69 -23.42
C LYS A 36 -17.19 -32.75 -22.34
N LYS A 37 -16.80 -31.54 -22.74
CA LYS A 37 -16.31 -30.49 -21.84
C LYS A 37 -17.25 -29.31 -21.78
N GLU A 38 -17.32 -28.69 -20.60
CA GLU A 38 -18.04 -27.44 -20.37
C GLU A 38 -17.02 -26.33 -20.09
N TYR A 39 -17.21 -25.20 -20.75
CA TYR A 39 -16.37 -24.01 -20.58
C TYR A 39 -17.17 -22.89 -19.93
N THR A 40 -16.60 -22.25 -18.94
CA THR A 40 -17.19 -21.07 -18.29
C THR A 40 -16.21 -19.91 -18.37
N ILE A 41 -16.66 -18.79 -18.93
CA ILE A 41 -15.90 -17.53 -18.96
C ILE A 41 -16.61 -16.52 -18.07
N ILE A 42 -15.88 -15.90 -17.16
CA ILE A 42 -16.35 -14.73 -16.42
C ILE A 42 -15.78 -13.48 -17.10
N ILE A 43 -16.67 -12.56 -17.42
CA ILE A 43 -16.38 -11.35 -18.20
C ILE A 43 -16.75 -10.15 -17.35
N GLN A 44 -15.78 -9.24 -17.13
CA GLN A 44 -16.06 -7.94 -16.52
C GLN A 44 -16.46 -6.94 -17.60
N ILE A 45 -17.55 -6.21 -17.36
CA ILE A 45 -18.07 -5.22 -18.29
C ILE A 45 -17.26 -3.94 -18.17
N LEU A 46 -16.70 -3.49 -19.29
CA LEU A 46 -15.94 -2.26 -19.41
C LEU A 46 -16.72 -1.13 -20.04
N ASN A 47 -17.56 -1.46 -21.01
CA ASN A 47 -18.36 -0.50 -21.75
C ASN A 47 -19.63 -1.14 -22.26
N GLU A 48 -20.66 -0.35 -22.45
CA GLU A 48 -21.96 -0.74 -22.99
C GLU A 48 -22.44 0.32 -23.96
N GLN A 49 -22.93 -0.09 -25.09
CA GLN A 49 -23.48 0.78 -26.12
C GLN A 49 -24.79 0.17 -26.63
N THR A 50 -25.75 1.03 -26.98
CA THR A 50 -26.89 0.54 -27.75
C THR A 50 -26.41 0.02 -29.12
N ILE A 51 -27.17 -0.89 -29.71
CA ILE A 51 -26.79 -1.41 -31.04
C ILE A 51 -26.75 -0.30 -32.08
N ALA A 52 -27.59 0.71 -31.91
CA ALA A 52 -27.63 1.88 -32.77
C ALA A 52 -26.34 2.70 -32.68
N ASP A 53 -25.88 3.03 -31.48
CA ASP A 53 -24.61 3.75 -31.27
C ASP A 53 -23.40 2.97 -31.76
N TYR A 54 -23.40 1.66 -31.56
CA TYR A 54 -22.35 0.78 -32.05
C TYR A 54 -22.23 0.80 -33.58
N ILE A 55 -23.37 0.70 -34.30
CA ILE A 55 -23.39 0.76 -35.77
C ILE A 55 -22.95 2.15 -36.26
N LEU A 56 -23.44 3.23 -35.65
CA LEU A 56 -23.07 4.60 -35.99
C LEU A 56 -21.57 4.85 -35.85
N THR A 57 -20.99 4.39 -34.75
CA THR A 57 -19.56 4.55 -34.46
C THR A 57 -18.68 3.78 -35.46
N ARG A 58 -19.10 2.58 -35.85
CA ARG A 58 -18.30 1.69 -36.72
C ARG A 58 -18.44 1.97 -38.21
N GLN A 59 -19.63 2.32 -38.68
CA GLN A 59 -19.88 2.44 -40.11
C GLN A 59 -19.66 3.86 -40.66
N LYS A 60 -19.43 4.87 -39.82
CA LYS A 60 -19.26 6.29 -40.25
C LYS A 60 -20.30 6.67 -41.30
N LEU A 61 -21.58 6.45 -40.98
CA LEU A 61 -22.68 6.74 -41.92
C LEU A 61 -22.66 8.21 -42.31
N LYS A 62 -22.55 8.47 -43.63
CA LYS A 62 -22.44 9.85 -44.17
C LYS A 62 -23.78 10.57 -44.28
N ASN A 63 -24.89 9.85 -44.23
CA ASN A 63 -26.24 10.42 -44.39
C ASN A 63 -26.97 10.46 -43.03
N VAL A 64 -27.16 11.66 -42.50
CA VAL A 64 -27.75 11.90 -41.16
C VAL A 64 -29.24 11.46 -41.09
N GLU A 65 -30.00 11.58 -42.16
CA GLU A 65 -31.41 11.18 -42.18
C GLU A 65 -31.58 9.66 -42.13
N MET A 66 -30.80 8.94 -42.94
CA MET A 66 -30.79 7.48 -42.95
C MET A 66 -30.28 6.92 -41.64
N THR A 67 -29.31 7.59 -41.03
CA THR A 67 -28.79 7.28 -39.70
C THR A 67 -29.86 7.36 -38.62
N ARG A 68 -30.65 8.47 -38.60
CA ARG A 68 -31.74 8.65 -37.63
C ARG A 68 -32.84 7.58 -37.79
N TYR A 69 -33.17 7.22 -39.03
CA TYR A 69 -34.19 6.20 -39.28
C TYR A 69 -33.78 4.82 -38.76
N ILE A 70 -32.54 4.40 -39.09
CA ILE A 70 -31.96 3.13 -38.61
C ILE A 70 -31.85 3.11 -37.09
N THR A 71 -31.44 4.22 -36.48
CA THR A 71 -31.33 4.37 -35.01
C THR A 71 -32.68 4.19 -34.34
N ALA A 72 -33.73 4.84 -34.83
CA ALA A 72 -35.07 4.74 -34.27
C ALA A 72 -35.68 3.32 -34.38
N GLU A 73 -35.38 2.60 -35.47
CA GLU A 73 -35.87 1.24 -35.68
C GLU A 73 -35.11 0.22 -34.77
N LEU A 74 -33.80 0.39 -34.56
CA LEU A 74 -32.98 -0.45 -33.69
C LEU A 74 -33.17 -0.16 -32.21
N GLU A 75 -33.45 1.09 -31.80
CA GLU A 75 -33.80 1.44 -30.42
C GLU A 75 -35.08 0.77 -29.93
N SER A 76 -36.01 0.39 -30.83
CA SER A 76 -37.24 -0.31 -30.47
C SER A 76 -37.00 -1.74 -29.97
N GLU A 77 -35.83 -2.34 -30.25
CA GLU A 77 -35.51 -3.73 -29.89
C GLU A 77 -34.64 -3.86 -28.61
N LEU A 78 -34.25 -2.73 -27.95
CA LEU A 78 -33.50 -2.72 -26.69
C LEU A 78 -32.32 -3.72 -26.64
N GLN A 79 -31.50 -3.74 -27.70
CA GLN A 79 -30.31 -4.60 -27.76
C GLN A 79 -29.06 -3.81 -27.48
N TYR A 80 -28.13 -4.43 -26.76
CA TYR A 80 -26.88 -3.81 -26.34
C TYR A 80 -25.66 -4.55 -26.89
N VAL A 81 -24.60 -3.81 -27.18
CA VAL A 81 -23.26 -4.34 -27.41
C VAL A 81 -22.42 -4.05 -26.18
N ILE A 82 -22.01 -5.09 -25.50
CA ILE A 82 -21.20 -5.02 -24.31
C ILE A 82 -19.76 -5.30 -24.69
N GLN A 83 -18.86 -4.38 -24.33
CA GLN A 83 -17.44 -4.60 -24.38
C GLN A 83 -16.99 -5.06 -22.98
N GLY A 84 -16.46 -6.26 -22.90
CA GLY A 84 -16.03 -6.85 -21.65
C GLY A 84 -14.64 -7.45 -21.72
N ARG A 85 -13.99 -7.60 -20.55
CA ARG A 85 -12.72 -8.28 -20.42
C ARG A 85 -12.90 -9.62 -19.74
N PRO A 86 -12.51 -10.74 -20.38
CA PRO A 86 -12.50 -12.03 -19.71
C PRO A 86 -11.49 -12.02 -18.56
N ILE A 87 -11.93 -12.43 -17.38
CA ILE A 87 -11.09 -12.50 -16.18
C ILE A 87 -10.77 -13.92 -15.75
N ILE A 88 -11.65 -14.86 -16.06
CA ILE A 88 -11.45 -16.30 -15.81
C ILE A 88 -12.00 -17.10 -16.97
N LEU A 89 -11.31 -18.18 -17.30
CA LEU A 89 -11.83 -19.29 -18.08
C LEU A 89 -11.62 -20.58 -17.27
N THR A 90 -12.68 -21.37 -17.10
CA THR A 90 -12.59 -22.71 -16.50
C THR A 90 -13.07 -23.76 -17.50
N GLU A 91 -12.41 -24.91 -17.47
CA GLU A 91 -12.82 -26.12 -18.17
C GLU A 91 -13.30 -27.15 -17.14
N ARG A 92 -14.45 -27.76 -17.39
CA ARG A 92 -14.98 -28.85 -16.58
C ARG A 92 -15.20 -30.07 -17.45
N ASP A 93 -14.54 -31.15 -17.11
CA ASP A 93 -14.80 -32.45 -17.73
C ASP A 93 -16.11 -33.02 -17.18
N LYS A 94 -17.04 -33.36 -18.08
CA LYS A 94 -18.36 -33.88 -17.71
C LYS A 94 -18.33 -35.30 -17.09
N ILE A 95 -17.30 -36.05 -17.38
CA ILE A 95 -17.15 -37.44 -16.92
C ILE A 95 -16.55 -37.47 -15.52
N SER A 96 -15.38 -36.84 -15.36
CA SER A 96 -14.65 -36.79 -14.09
C SER A 96 -15.20 -35.75 -13.12
N LYS A 97 -16.03 -34.80 -13.58
CA LYS A 97 -16.51 -33.63 -12.85
C LYS A 97 -15.36 -32.73 -12.32
N LYS A 98 -14.14 -32.95 -12.79
CA LYS A 98 -12.98 -32.16 -12.41
C LYS A 98 -13.02 -30.83 -13.15
N GLU A 99 -12.85 -29.76 -12.42
CA GLU A 99 -12.85 -28.39 -12.93
C GLU A 99 -11.44 -27.80 -12.73
N GLU A 100 -10.86 -27.30 -13.81
CA GLU A 100 -9.53 -26.70 -13.80
C GLU A 100 -9.57 -25.28 -14.38
N PRO A 101 -9.05 -24.29 -13.65
CA PRO A 101 -8.89 -22.95 -14.21
C PRO A 101 -7.72 -22.92 -15.18
N PHE A 102 -7.90 -22.25 -16.31
CA PHE A 102 -6.82 -21.98 -17.24
C PHE A 102 -6.01 -20.75 -16.77
N ASN A 103 -4.74 -20.97 -16.50
CA ASN A 103 -3.80 -19.91 -16.09
C ASN A 103 -3.01 -19.32 -17.28
N THR A 104 -3.30 -19.76 -18.49
CA THR A 104 -2.66 -19.27 -19.73
C THR A 104 -3.50 -18.17 -20.36
N ASN A 105 -2.96 -17.51 -21.39
CA ASN A 105 -3.59 -16.39 -22.07
C ASN A 105 -5.02 -16.75 -22.53
N VAL A 106 -6.00 -16.29 -21.77
CA VAL A 106 -7.43 -16.60 -21.92
C VAL A 106 -7.94 -16.25 -23.32
N PHE A 107 -7.37 -15.22 -23.96
CA PHE A 107 -7.80 -14.75 -25.28
C PHE A 107 -7.49 -15.74 -26.39
N PHE A 108 -6.25 -16.26 -26.44
CA PHE A 108 -5.88 -17.27 -27.42
C PHE A 108 -6.72 -18.53 -27.29
N LEU A 109 -7.08 -18.90 -26.07
CA LEU A 109 -7.90 -20.06 -25.83
C LEU A 109 -9.36 -19.83 -26.26
N ILE A 110 -9.91 -18.64 -26.03
CA ILE A 110 -11.24 -18.28 -26.52
C ILE A 110 -11.26 -18.29 -28.06
N GLU A 111 -10.23 -17.77 -28.70
CA GLU A 111 -10.09 -17.75 -30.15
C GLU A 111 -10.04 -19.17 -30.73
N ASP A 112 -9.22 -20.06 -30.19
CA ASP A 112 -9.13 -21.49 -30.54
C ASP A 112 -10.49 -22.21 -30.35
N LEU A 113 -11.18 -21.97 -29.24
CA LEU A 113 -12.49 -22.55 -28.97
C LEU A 113 -13.60 -21.99 -29.91
N MET A 114 -13.47 -20.73 -30.35
CA MET A 114 -14.35 -20.17 -31.38
C MET A 114 -14.11 -20.83 -32.74
N GLU A 115 -12.85 -21.00 -33.15
CA GLU A 115 -12.49 -21.70 -34.39
C GLU A 115 -12.97 -23.16 -34.38
N LYS A 116 -12.91 -23.83 -33.23
CA LYS A 116 -13.47 -25.18 -33.02
C LYS A 116 -14.99 -25.19 -32.98
N GLY A 117 -15.62 -24.03 -32.99
CA GLY A 117 -17.07 -23.89 -33.01
C GLY A 117 -17.75 -24.18 -31.66
N VAL A 118 -17.02 -24.12 -30.55
CA VAL A 118 -17.55 -24.30 -29.20
C VAL A 118 -18.40 -23.10 -28.80
N PHE A 119 -17.93 -21.89 -29.09
CA PHE A 119 -18.66 -20.64 -28.80
C PHE A 119 -19.53 -20.18 -29.98
N LYS A 120 -20.43 -21.07 -30.45
CA LYS A 120 -21.43 -20.69 -31.47
C LYS A 120 -22.65 -20.04 -30.82
N PRO A 121 -23.36 -19.13 -31.52
CA PRO A 121 -24.50 -18.40 -30.99
C PRO A 121 -25.57 -19.28 -30.32
N HIS A 122 -25.80 -20.46 -30.84
CA HIS A 122 -26.83 -21.38 -30.34
C HIS A 122 -26.34 -22.35 -29.25
N SER A 123 -25.04 -22.37 -28.96
CA SER A 123 -24.45 -23.25 -27.93
C SER A 123 -23.98 -22.51 -26.67
N MET A 124 -24.17 -21.21 -26.65
CA MET A 124 -23.74 -20.36 -25.54
C MET A 124 -24.91 -19.91 -24.68
N LYS A 125 -24.70 -19.92 -23.38
CA LYS A 125 -25.64 -19.37 -22.43
C LYS A 125 -24.95 -18.20 -21.72
N LEU A 126 -25.50 -17.01 -21.85
CA LEU A 126 -25.05 -15.80 -21.17
C LEU A 126 -26.00 -15.48 -20.03
N SER A 127 -25.47 -15.23 -18.85
CA SER A 127 -26.23 -14.85 -17.67
C SER A 127 -25.50 -13.80 -16.85
N GLU A 128 -26.26 -12.92 -16.20
CA GLU A 128 -25.72 -12.04 -15.18
C GLU A 128 -25.31 -12.86 -13.97
N ILE A 129 -24.21 -12.43 -13.35
CA ILE A 129 -23.79 -13.00 -12.09
C ILE A 129 -24.54 -12.22 -10.99
N GLN A 130 -25.61 -12.81 -10.52
CA GLN A 130 -26.38 -12.35 -9.36
C GLN A 130 -26.10 -13.32 -8.21
N ASP A 131 -25.90 -12.77 -7.00
CA ASP A 131 -25.77 -13.50 -5.74
C ASP A 131 -24.43 -14.15 -5.36
N ASP A 132 -24.39 -14.52 -4.10
CA ASP A 132 -23.32 -15.14 -3.32
C ASP A 132 -22.75 -16.46 -3.89
N LYS A 133 -23.29 -16.97 -4.96
CA LYS A 133 -22.95 -18.27 -5.56
C LYS A 133 -21.67 -18.24 -6.42
N VAL A 134 -20.97 -17.12 -6.46
CA VAL A 134 -19.83 -16.99 -7.36
C VAL A 134 -18.53 -17.34 -6.66
N ASP A 135 -18.34 -18.61 -6.37
CA ASP A 135 -17.08 -19.11 -5.78
C ASP A 135 -15.84 -18.71 -6.57
N TYR A 136 -15.98 -18.49 -7.87
CA TYR A 136 -14.90 -18.02 -8.74
C TYR A 136 -14.47 -16.58 -8.44
N LEU A 137 -15.41 -15.64 -8.29
CA LEU A 137 -15.08 -14.26 -7.92
C LEU A 137 -14.47 -14.21 -6.52
N LYS A 138 -14.99 -15.01 -5.59
CA LYS A 138 -14.40 -15.13 -4.25
C LYS A 138 -12.96 -15.61 -4.32
N LYS A 139 -12.63 -16.62 -5.14
CA LYS A 139 -11.25 -17.11 -5.30
C LYS A 139 -10.29 -16.03 -5.79
N ILE A 140 -10.75 -15.09 -6.64
CA ILE A 140 -9.91 -14.00 -7.15
C ILE A 140 -9.79 -12.86 -6.14
N PHE A 141 -10.91 -12.41 -5.58
CA PHE A 141 -10.98 -11.18 -4.82
C PHE A 141 -10.83 -11.37 -3.31
N THR A 142 -10.93 -12.61 -2.81
CA THR A 142 -10.78 -12.93 -1.39
C THR A 142 -9.54 -13.79 -1.09
N PRO A 143 -8.35 -13.47 -1.62
CA PRO A 143 -7.11 -14.13 -1.21
C PRO A 143 -6.82 -13.84 0.26
N ASP A 144 -5.87 -14.55 0.85
CA ASP A 144 -5.34 -14.20 2.17
C ASP A 144 -4.69 -12.82 2.12
N GLY A 145 -5.31 -11.84 2.76
CA GLY A 145 -4.96 -10.43 2.59
C GLY A 145 -5.69 -9.48 3.53
N VAL A 146 -5.50 -8.19 3.31
CA VAL A 146 -6.15 -7.09 4.03
C VAL A 146 -7.45 -6.73 3.33
N PHE A 147 -8.54 -6.69 4.07
CA PHE A 147 -9.83 -6.25 3.54
C PHE A 147 -9.78 -4.78 3.09
N MET A 148 -10.25 -4.52 1.85
CA MET A 148 -10.24 -3.18 1.26
C MET A 148 -11.65 -2.61 1.01
N GLY A 149 -12.65 -3.46 0.94
CA GLY A 149 -14.02 -3.09 0.61
C GLY A 149 -14.75 -4.19 -0.14
N ASN A 150 -15.90 -3.85 -0.70
CA ASN A 150 -16.67 -4.75 -1.55
C ASN A 150 -16.58 -4.29 -3.01
N LEU A 151 -16.75 -5.19 -3.97
CA LEU A 151 -16.96 -4.77 -5.35
C LEU A 151 -18.16 -3.82 -5.41
N ALA A 152 -18.02 -2.72 -6.18
CA ALA A 152 -19.09 -1.73 -6.32
C ALA A 152 -20.19 -2.18 -7.29
N SER A 153 -20.01 -3.32 -7.97
CA SER A 153 -21.06 -4.01 -8.72
C SER A 153 -22.13 -4.56 -7.76
N GLU A 154 -23.28 -4.94 -8.28
CA GLU A 154 -24.38 -5.52 -7.49
C GLU A 154 -24.01 -6.82 -6.76
N VAL A 155 -22.86 -7.37 -7.07
CA VAL A 155 -22.35 -8.60 -6.46
C VAL A 155 -21.65 -8.28 -5.15
N ASN A 156 -22.16 -8.77 -4.03
CA ASN A 156 -21.58 -8.55 -2.70
C ASN A 156 -20.34 -9.43 -2.46
N VAL A 157 -19.25 -9.13 -3.18
CA VAL A 157 -17.95 -9.82 -3.06
C VAL A 157 -16.96 -8.93 -2.35
N LYS A 158 -16.39 -9.42 -1.25
CA LYS A 158 -15.31 -8.76 -0.52
C LYS A 158 -14.02 -8.79 -1.34
N VAL A 159 -13.28 -7.70 -1.30
CA VAL A 159 -11.97 -7.57 -1.97
C VAL A 159 -10.88 -7.42 -0.93
N PHE A 160 -9.85 -8.25 -1.04
CA PHE A 160 -8.71 -8.25 -0.13
C PHE A 160 -7.42 -7.94 -0.90
N PHE A 161 -6.60 -7.07 -0.35
CA PHE A 161 -5.25 -6.82 -0.82
C PHE A 161 -4.33 -7.94 -0.30
N PRO A 162 -3.79 -8.80 -1.17
CA PRO A 162 -3.05 -9.99 -0.72
C PRO A 162 -1.76 -9.60 0.01
N TYR A 163 -1.47 -10.22 1.15
CA TYR A 163 -0.28 -9.89 1.96
C TYR A 163 1.03 -9.95 1.17
N LYS A 164 1.18 -10.94 0.29
CA LYS A 164 2.39 -11.11 -0.53
C LYS A 164 2.67 -9.95 -1.51
N TYR A 165 1.68 -9.09 -1.75
CA TYR A 165 1.83 -7.93 -2.65
C TYR A 165 2.01 -6.60 -1.91
N LEU A 166 1.88 -6.55 -0.59
CA LEU A 166 2.10 -5.34 0.19
C LEU A 166 3.52 -4.78 0.02
N MET A 167 4.53 -5.67 -0.16
CA MET A 167 5.92 -5.26 -0.38
C MET A 167 6.19 -4.58 -1.73
N TYR A 168 5.20 -4.49 -2.62
CA TYR A 168 5.37 -3.93 -3.98
C TYR A 168 4.98 -2.47 -4.09
N HIS A 169 4.87 -1.78 -2.99
CA HIS A 169 4.48 -0.37 -2.87
C HIS A 169 3.09 -0.08 -3.42
N PHE A 170 2.41 0.85 -2.81
CA PHE A 170 1.05 1.24 -3.22
C PHE A 170 0.75 2.70 -2.90
N ILE A 171 -0.19 3.26 -3.64
CA ILE A 171 -0.63 4.64 -3.49
C ILE A 171 -2.15 4.71 -3.30
N ILE A 172 -2.57 5.52 -2.34
CA ILE A 172 -3.97 5.89 -2.09
C ILE A 172 -4.10 7.37 -2.41
N ALA A 173 -4.83 7.70 -3.48
CA ALA A 173 -5.01 9.08 -3.88
C ALA A 173 -6.49 9.48 -3.96
N GLY A 174 -6.76 10.75 -3.72
CA GLY A 174 -8.11 11.31 -3.81
C GLY A 174 -8.19 12.70 -3.21
N ALA A 175 -9.18 13.48 -3.59
CA ALA A 175 -9.41 14.81 -3.05
C ALA A 175 -9.76 14.78 -1.55
N THR A 176 -9.70 15.93 -0.90
CA THR A 176 -10.14 16.08 0.50
C THR A 176 -11.61 15.67 0.65
N GLY A 177 -11.93 14.91 1.70
CA GLY A 177 -13.29 14.46 2.01
C GLY A 177 -13.79 13.27 1.18
N THR A 178 -12.97 12.63 0.34
CA THR A 178 -13.37 11.47 -0.47
C THR A 178 -13.28 10.13 0.25
N GLY A 179 -12.67 10.10 1.45
CA GLY A 179 -12.60 8.89 2.28
C GLY A 179 -11.22 8.23 2.38
N LYS A 180 -10.11 8.95 2.09
CA LYS A 180 -8.74 8.42 2.22
C LYS A 180 -8.44 7.91 3.63
N SER A 181 -8.63 8.75 4.66
CA SER A 181 -8.38 8.36 6.06
C SER A 181 -9.28 7.20 6.50
N ASN A 182 -10.54 7.18 6.06
CA ASN A 182 -11.45 6.07 6.31
C ASN A 182 -10.95 4.75 5.70
N LEU A 183 -10.48 4.78 4.44
CA LEU A 183 -9.88 3.60 3.80
C LEU A 183 -8.64 3.15 4.56
N ASN A 184 -7.78 4.09 4.95
CA ASN A 184 -6.55 3.76 5.67
C ASN A 184 -6.82 3.19 7.06
N GLN A 185 -7.87 3.62 7.75
CA GLN A 185 -8.32 2.97 9.00
C GLN A 185 -8.79 1.53 8.77
N VAL A 186 -9.56 1.27 7.70
CA VAL A 186 -9.96 -0.10 7.33
C VAL A 186 -8.73 -0.96 7.04
N PHE A 187 -7.74 -0.40 6.34
CA PHE A 187 -6.49 -1.07 6.01
C PHE A 187 -5.66 -1.38 7.26
N LEU A 188 -5.44 -0.40 8.13
CA LEU A 188 -4.71 -0.54 9.38
C LEU A 188 -5.35 -1.60 10.30
N ASP A 189 -6.68 -1.58 10.43
CA ASP A 189 -7.41 -2.59 11.19
C ASP A 189 -7.22 -4.00 10.60
N GLY A 190 -7.24 -4.12 9.28
CA GLY A 190 -6.94 -5.40 8.60
C GLY A 190 -5.52 -5.92 8.88
N LEU A 191 -4.52 -5.05 8.97
CA LEU A 191 -3.15 -5.42 9.38
C LEU A 191 -3.11 -5.88 10.84
N LEU A 192 -3.81 -5.20 11.74
CA LEU A 192 -3.92 -5.59 13.14
C LEU A 192 -4.62 -6.94 13.31
N GLN A 193 -5.68 -7.21 12.55
CA GLN A 193 -6.35 -8.51 12.51
C GLN A 193 -5.41 -9.62 12.02
N HIS A 194 -4.58 -9.33 10.99
CA HIS A 194 -3.56 -10.28 10.54
C HIS A 194 -2.58 -10.60 11.67
N ASN A 195 -2.02 -9.58 12.31
CA ASN A 195 -1.08 -9.76 13.41
C ASN A 195 -1.70 -10.55 14.58
N ALA A 196 -2.96 -10.30 14.90
CA ALA A 196 -3.70 -11.07 15.91
C ALA A 196 -3.85 -12.55 15.50
N LYS A 197 -4.13 -12.85 14.23
CA LYS A 197 -4.18 -14.24 13.72
C LYS A 197 -2.83 -14.94 13.82
N VAL A 198 -1.73 -14.24 13.50
CA VAL A 198 -0.36 -14.76 13.64
C VAL A 198 -0.05 -15.08 15.11
N ILE A 199 -0.44 -14.20 16.04
CA ILE A 199 -0.27 -14.42 17.49
C ILE A 199 -1.07 -15.64 17.95
N MET A 200 -2.35 -15.74 17.59
CA MET A 200 -3.21 -16.86 18.00
C MET A 200 -2.77 -18.21 17.44
N SER A 201 -2.25 -18.25 16.23
CA SER A 201 -1.85 -19.48 15.55
C SER A 201 -0.40 -19.85 15.79
N ASN A 202 0.42 -18.92 16.25
CA ASN A 202 1.88 -18.99 16.29
C ASN A 202 2.49 -19.40 14.92
N LYS A 203 1.82 -19.02 13.83
CA LYS A 203 2.24 -19.34 12.45
C LYS A 203 2.16 -18.07 11.58
N GLY A 204 3.10 -17.98 10.63
CA GLY A 204 3.19 -16.83 9.74
C GLY A 204 4.09 -15.71 10.27
N THR A 205 4.18 -14.62 9.52
CA THR A 205 5.00 -13.46 9.82
C THR A 205 4.09 -12.24 10.02
N LYS A 206 4.30 -11.50 11.10
CA LYS A 206 3.59 -10.25 11.35
C LYS A 206 3.95 -9.19 10.30
N ILE A 207 3.10 -8.20 10.16
CA ILE A 207 3.32 -7.03 9.31
C ILE A 207 3.47 -5.81 10.20
N SER A 208 4.46 -4.99 9.90
CA SER A 208 4.73 -3.74 10.60
C SER A 208 4.26 -2.56 9.79
N MET A 209 3.85 -1.52 10.48
CA MET A 209 3.50 -0.24 9.86
C MET A 209 3.96 0.92 10.74
N LEU A 210 4.56 1.92 10.12
CA LEU A 210 4.68 3.26 10.69
C LEU A 210 3.62 4.13 10.02
N ALA A 211 2.53 4.39 10.72
CA ALA A 211 1.47 5.29 10.27
C ALA A 211 1.77 6.72 10.74
N ILE A 212 1.90 7.64 9.80
CA ILE A 212 1.97 9.07 10.09
C ILE A 212 0.56 9.59 10.31
N ASP A 213 0.33 10.30 11.39
CA ASP A 213 -1.00 10.77 11.81
C ASP A 213 -0.95 12.27 12.12
N MET A 214 -1.61 13.09 11.31
CA MET A 214 -1.63 14.53 11.49
C MET A 214 -2.72 15.02 12.44
N HIS A 215 -3.78 14.20 12.64
CA HIS A 215 -5.00 14.64 13.31
C HIS A 215 -5.51 13.66 14.38
N ASP A 216 -4.69 12.68 14.78
CA ASP A 216 -5.06 11.58 15.68
C ASP A 216 -6.19 10.68 15.14
N GLU A 217 -6.38 10.69 13.81
CA GLU A 217 -7.43 9.94 13.13
C GLU A 217 -7.24 8.43 13.25
N TYR A 218 -6.02 7.93 13.27
CA TYR A 218 -5.76 6.48 13.39
C TYR A 218 -5.82 6.02 14.85
N ALA A 219 -5.33 6.85 15.77
CA ALA A 219 -5.30 6.50 17.19
C ALA A 219 -6.70 6.61 17.85
N LEU A 220 -7.41 7.71 17.61
CA LEU A 220 -8.71 8.02 18.24
C LEU A 220 -9.90 7.77 17.31
N GLY A 221 -9.68 7.72 16.01
CA GLY A 221 -10.69 7.53 14.97
C GLY A 221 -11.04 8.81 14.21
N CYS A 222 -11.32 8.69 12.92
CA CYS A 222 -11.77 9.82 12.09
C CYS A 222 -13.09 10.42 12.59
N THR A 223 -13.96 9.59 13.17
CA THR A 223 -15.27 10.00 13.67
C THR A 223 -15.56 9.40 15.05
N LYS A 224 -15.32 8.10 15.28
CA LYS A 224 -15.73 7.44 16.52
C LYS A 224 -14.75 6.40 17.05
N TYR A 225 -14.20 5.54 16.19
CA TYR A 225 -13.38 4.41 16.59
C TYR A 225 -11.98 4.49 15.99
N GLY A 226 -10.97 4.15 16.80
CA GLY A 226 -9.58 4.07 16.40
C GLY A 226 -8.85 2.89 17.07
N VAL A 227 -7.53 2.86 16.96
CA VAL A 227 -6.69 1.83 17.59
C VAL A 227 -6.88 1.78 19.11
N ASN A 228 -7.13 2.92 19.75
CA ASN A 228 -7.42 3.00 21.18
C ASN A 228 -8.65 2.17 21.59
N ASP A 229 -9.67 2.09 20.74
CA ASP A 229 -10.85 1.30 21.04
C ASP A 229 -10.60 -0.20 20.90
N ILE A 230 -9.72 -0.59 19.95
CA ILE A 230 -9.21 -1.97 19.86
C ILE A 230 -8.46 -2.32 21.18
N CYS A 231 -7.62 -1.42 21.68
CA CYS A 231 -6.91 -1.62 22.95
C CYS A 231 -7.86 -1.79 24.14
N LYS A 232 -8.98 -1.06 24.19
CA LYS A 232 -10.00 -1.17 25.25
C LYS A 232 -10.76 -2.50 25.20
N ILE A 233 -11.03 -3.03 24.00
CA ILE A 233 -11.72 -4.31 23.83
C ILE A 233 -10.78 -5.47 24.19
N THR A 234 -9.48 -5.36 23.85
CA THR A 234 -8.52 -6.41 24.09
C THR A 234 -7.84 -6.24 25.44
N GLU A 235 -8.16 -7.08 26.42
CA GLU A 235 -7.37 -7.18 27.66
C GLU A 235 -5.90 -7.57 27.40
N TYR A 236 -5.58 -7.97 26.16
CA TYR A 236 -4.29 -8.45 25.65
C TYR A 236 -3.66 -7.45 24.67
N SER A 237 -3.86 -6.17 24.92
CA SER A 237 -3.28 -5.10 24.07
C SER A 237 -1.75 -5.18 24.00
N LYS A 238 -1.08 -5.67 25.06
CA LYS A 238 0.38 -5.82 25.08
C LYS A 238 0.90 -6.86 24.10
N GLU A 239 0.17 -7.93 23.82
CA GLU A 239 0.53 -8.95 22.83
C GLU A 239 0.43 -8.39 21.40
N LEU A 240 -0.54 -7.52 21.17
CA LEU A 240 -0.79 -6.94 19.86
C LEU A 240 0.07 -5.69 19.59
N PHE A 241 0.17 -4.80 20.60
CA PHE A 241 0.81 -3.49 20.47
C PHE A 241 2.14 -3.36 21.24
N GLY A 242 2.49 -4.29 22.13
CA GLY A 242 3.58 -4.14 23.07
C GLY A 242 3.26 -3.11 24.16
N ASN A 243 4.29 -2.48 24.74
CA ASN A 243 4.11 -1.52 25.82
C ASN A 243 3.66 -0.13 25.35
N TRP A 244 3.77 0.17 24.05
CA TRP A 244 3.36 1.44 23.45
C TRP A 244 3.11 1.21 21.94
N TYR A 245 2.28 2.05 21.35
CA TYR A 245 2.05 2.08 19.91
C TYR A 245 2.00 3.50 19.35
N TYR A 246 1.94 4.49 20.21
CA TYR A 246 1.77 5.89 19.83
C TYR A 246 3.04 6.69 20.15
N LEU A 247 3.53 7.42 19.15
CA LEU A 247 4.62 8.37 19.29
C LEU A 247 4.09 9.80 19.17
N TYR A 248 4.66 10.69 19.96
CA TYR A 248 4.36 12.12 19.89
C TYR A 248 5.66 12.94 19.99
N PRO A 249 5.71 14.17 19.42
CA PRO A 249 6.89 15.04 19.54
C PRO A 249 7.21 15.36 20.99
N ASN A 250 8.51 15.38 21.36
CA ASN A 250 8.96 15.49 22.76
C ASN A 250 8.40 16.70 23.53
N LYS A 251 8.15 17.82 22.83
CA LYS A 251 7.52 19.02 23.44
C LYS A 251 6.00 19.00 23.42
N GLY A 252 5.39 17.95 22.88
CA GLY A 252 3.95 17.74 22.84
C GLY A 252 3.44 16.95 24.04
N LEU A 253 2.13 16.79 24.09
CA LEU A 253 1.45 15.90 25.04
C LEU A 253 0.57 14.93 24.24
N PRO A 254 0.57 13.64 24.59
CA PRO A 254 -0.34 12.70 23.97
C PRO A 254 -1.76 12.96 24.44
N PRO A 255 -2.80 12.59 23.66
CA PRO A 255 -4.17 12.56 24.15
C PRO A 255 -4.29 11.74 25.44
N VAL A 256 -5.14 12.18 26.34
CA VAL A 256 -5.29 11.58 27.69
C VAL A 256 -5.68 10.10 27.59
N GLU A 257 -6.51 9.78 26.61
CA GLU A 257 -7.07 8.44 26.36
C GLU A 257 -6.00 7.39 26.03
N ILE A 258 -4.88 7.80 25.43
CA ILE A 258 -3.80 6.90 24.96
C ILE A 258 -2.49 7.11 25.72
N LYS A 259 -2.47 7.95 26.75
CA LYS A 259 -1.26 8.33 27.49
C LYS A 259 -0.46 7.12 28.02
N SER A 260 -1.13 6.05 28.42
CA SER A 260 -0.48 4.81 28.93
C SER A 260 0.22 3.99 27.85
N MET A 261 -0.07 4.26 26.57
CA MET A 261 0.49 3.56 25.41
C MET A 261 1.27 4.51 24.50
N ALA A 262 1.66 5.68 25.02
CA ALA A 262 2.32 6.74 24.28
C ALA A 262 3.75 6.98 24.79
N GLU A 263 4.65 7.29 23.85
CA GLU A 263 6.05 7.58 24.15
C GLU A 263 6.51 8.84 23.39
N PRO A 264 7.36 9.67 23.99
CA PRO A 264 7.94 10.81 23.31
C PRO A 264 8.94 10.34 22.25
N CYS A 265 8.90 10.97 21.08
CA CYS A 265 9.85 10.76 20.00
C CYS A 265 11.03 11.73 20.13
N ILE A 266 12.21 11.17 20.36
CA ILE A 266 13.49 11.90 20.38
C ILE A 266 14.46 11.15 19.50
N ILE A 267 15.13 11.85 18.59
CA ILE A 267 16.18 11.33 17.71
C ILE A 267 17.47 12.12 17.99
N ASN A 268 18.58 11.41 18.22
CA ASN A 268 19.85 12.05 18.46
C ASN A 268 20.48 12.54 17.13
N TYR A 269 21.15 13.69 17.15
CA TYR A 269 21.87 14.21 15.99
C TYR A 269 22.89 13.23 15.39
N GLN A 270 23.50 12.38 16.21
CA GLN A 270 24.44 11.34 15.77
C GLN A 270 23.83 10.33 14.78
N GLU A 271 22.51 10.18 14.78
CA GLU A 271 21.81 9.24 13.89
C GLU A 271 21.50 9.83 12.52
N ILE A 272 21.63 11.15 12.38
CA ILE A 272 21.46 11.85 11.10
C ILE A 272 22.78 11.76 10.33
N LYS A 273 22.74 11.23 9.11
CA LYS A 273 23.88 11.26 8.18
C LYS A 273 23.78 12.47 7.23
N PRO A 274 24.90 12.95 6.67
CA PRO A 274 24.88 14.05 5.69
C PRO A 274 23.84 13.84 4.58
N ILE A 275 23.70 12.63 4.08
CA ILE A 275 22.75 12.29 3.01
C ILE A 275 21.30 12.57 3.40
N ASP A 276 20.93 12.39 4.66
CA ASP A 276 19.58 12.66 5.17
C ASP A 276 19.27 14.17 5.12
N LEU A 277 20.28 15.01 5.45
CA LEU A 277 20.16 16.46 5.34
C LEU A 277 20.04 16.92 3.89
N PHE A 278 20.87 16.36 2.98
CA PHE A 278 20.81 16.75 1.56
C PHE A 278 19.52 16.38 0.89
N ALA A 279 18.91 15.28 1.30
CA ALA A 279 17.62 14.86 0.82
C ALA A 279 16.50 15.89 1.10
N THR A 280 16.69 16.84 2.02
CA THR A 280 15.78 17.98 2.21
C THR A 280 15.76 18.96 1.02
N GLY A 281 16.68 18.81 0.06
CA GLY A 281 16.80 19.65 -1.14
C GLY A 281 17.26 21.09 -0.88
N THR A 282 17.72 21.39 0.33
CA THR A 282 18.07 22.77 0.75
C THR A 282 19.52 23.15 0.51
N PHE A 283 20.41 22.20 0.14
CA PHE A 283 21.84 22.38 0.01
C PHE A 283 22.28 22.48 -1.44
N ASN A 284 23.26 23.36 -1.72
CA ASN A 284 24.00 23.37 -2.98
C ASN A 284 25.31 22.60 -2.86
N ASP A 285 26.05 22.39 -3.96
CA ASP A 285 27.23 21.56 -4.03
C ASP A 285 28.36 22.05 -3.08
N LEU A 286 28.58 23.37 -2.94
CA LEU A 286 29.56 23.93 -2.02
C LEU A 286 29.21 23.65 -0.55
N GLN A 287 27.92 23.73 -0.22
CA GLN A 287 27.43 23.45 1.12
C GLN A 287 27.47 21.94 1.42
N VAL A 288 27.20 21.09 0.43
CA VAL A 288 27.38 19.63 0.52
C VAL A 288 28.83 19.30 0.87
N GLY A 289 29.81 19.91 0.17
CA GLY A 289 31.21 19.73 0.48
C GLY A 289 31.57 20.14 1.91
N ALA A 290 31.03 21.27 2.38
CA ALA A 290 31.28 21.76 3.74
C ALA A 290 30.71 20.82 4.83
N VAL A 291 29.49 20.29 4.62
CA VAL A 291 28.88 19.33 5.55
C VAL A 291 29.70 18.03 5.60
N TYR A 292 30.15 17.50 4.44
CA TYR A 292 30.98 16.29 4.42
C TYR A 292 32.33 16.53 5.08
N SER A 293 32.94 17.71 4.92
CA SER A 293 34.19 18.02 5.61
C SER A 293 34.03 17.99 7.12
N ALA A 294 32.96 18.58 7.65
CA ALA A 294 32.65 18.52 9.08
C ALA A 294 32.35 17.10 9.56
N TYR A 295 31.61 16.30 8.77
CA TYR A 295 31.31 14.92 9.09
C TYR A 295 32.55 14.01 9.12
N ASN A 296 33.48 14.19 8.17
CA ASN A 296 34.73 13.44 8.12
C ASN A 296 35.68 13.79 9.26
N GLU A 297 35.56 15.01 9.81
CA GLU A 297 36.35 15.45 10.97
C GLU A 297 35.80 14.87 12.28
N SER A 298 34.49 14.86 12.44
CA SER A 298 33.80 14.30 13.63
C SER A 298 32.41 13.86 13.28
N SER A 299 32.23 12.57 12.97
CA SER A 299 30.92 11.99 12.59
C SER A 299 29.83 12.19 13.66
N ASP A 300 30.22 12.14 14.93
CA ASP A 300 29.27 12.15 16.04
C ASP A 300 28.83 13.57 16.43
N ASN A 301 29.65 14.57 16.20
CA ASN A 301 29.40 15.94 16.64
C ASN A 301 29.33 16.95 15.48
N TYR A 302 29.27 16.48 14.22
CA TYR A 302 29.34 17.37 13.06
C TYR A 302 28.19 18.37 12.99
N ILE A 303 26.96 17.99 13.40
CA ILE A 303 25.81 18.91 13.41
C ILE A 303 26.01 20.00 14.45
N GLU A 304 26.39 19.63 15.69
CA GLU A 304 26.66 20.60 16.74
C GLU A 304 27.80 21.54 16.32
N ASN A 305 28.85 21.02 15.67
CA ASN A 305 29.96 21.84 15.17
C ASN A 305 29.47 22.80 14.08
N LEU A 306 28.67 22.34 13.10
CA LEU A 306 28.12 23.20 12.04
C LEU A 306 27.16 24.27 12.57
N LEU A 307 26.51 24.05 13.70
CA LEU A 307 25.64 25.03 14.38
C LEU A 307 26.44 26.09 15.16
N LYS A 308 27.68 25.80 15.59
CA LYS A 308 28.54 26.78 16.31
C LYS A 308 28.93 27.94 15.41
N VAL A 309 28.86 29.14 15.97
CA VAL A 309 29.35 30.37 15.30
C VAL A 309 30.87 30.32 15.16
N GLY A 310 31.36 30.57 13.96
CA GLY A 310 32.80 30.60 13.68
C GLY A 310 33.47 29.23 13.49
N TYR A 311 32.73 28.13 13.57
CA TYR A 311 33.28 26.81 13.25
C TYR A 311 33.66 26.72 11.77
N MET A 312 34.87 26.22 11.53
CA MET A 312 35.46 25.96 10.22
C MET A 312 36.10 24.57 10.25
N PRO A 313 35.75 23.65 9.36
CA PRO A 313 36.43 22.37 9.24
C PRO A 313 37.91 22.59 8.88
N GLU A 314 38.81 21.82 9.49
CA GLU A 314 40.27 21.93 9.24
C GLU A 314 40.60 21.64 7.76
N LYS A 315 39.86 20.75 7.13
CA LYS A 315 40.03 20.35 5.73
C LYS A 315 38.92 20.88 4.86
N GLY A 316 39.22 21.25 3.60
CA GLY A 316 38.24 21.59 2.58
C GLY A 316 38.23 23.05 2.12
N GLY A 317 38.94 23.97 2.84
CA GLY A 317 39.12 25.37 2.40
C GLY A 317 37.80 26.13 2.16
N HIS A 318 36.79 25.89 2.97
CA HIS A 318 35.47 26.50 2.82
C HIS A 318 35.46 27.97 3.24
N SER A 319 34.69 28.81 2.56
CA SER A 319 34.54 30.21 2.95
C SER A 319 33.63 30.39 4.16
N GLU A 320 33.85 31.43 4.96
CA GLU A 320 32.99 31.82 6.07
C GLU A 320 31.53 32.01 5.61
N ALA A 321 31.32 32.55 4.40
CA ALA A 321 30.00 32.73 3.81
C ALA A 321 29.30 31.39 3.56
N THR A 322 30.04 30.38 3.08
CA THR A 322 29.48 29.00 2.89
C THR A 322 29.09 28.39 4.23
N MET A 323 29.98 28.51 5.24
CA MET A 323 29.68 27.96 6.59
C MET A 323 28.50 28.67 7.25
N ALA A 324 28.41 30.00 7.12
CA ALA A 324 27.29 30.77 7.61
C ALA A 324 25.97 30.38 6.90
N ALA A 325 26.04 30.05 5.60
CA ALA A 325 24.89 29.57 4.86
C ALA A 325 24.46 28.17 5.30
N VAL A 326 25.40 27.24 5.52
CA VAL A 326 25.13 25.91 6.08
C VAL A 326 24.45 26.02 7.45
N ARG A 327 25.04 26.82 8.36
CA ARG A 327 24.48 27.03 9.69
C ARG A 327 23.03 27.54 9.63
N ARG A 328 22.72 28.54 8.79
CA ARG A 328 21.36 29.06 8.64
C ARG A 328 20.40 28.00 8.17
N ARG A 329 20.84 27.06 7.31
CA ARG A 329 19.99 25.96 6.82
C ARG A 329 19.73 24.90 7.89
N LEU A 330 20.66 24.73 8.83
CA LEU A 330 20.53 23.76 9.92
C LEU A 330 19.91 24.36 11.19
N HIS A 331 19.79 25.68 11.28
CA HIS A 331 19.36 26.39 12.49
C HIS A 331 18.00 25.90 13.05
N TRP A 332 17.11 25.44 12.18
CA TRP A 332 15.81 24.90 12.60
C TRP A 332 15.95 23.65 13.49
N LEU A 333 17.05 22.90 13.38
CA LEU A 333 17.32 21.74 14.25
C LEU A 333 17.40 22.13 15.74
N GLU A 334 17.91 23.32 16.07
CA GLU A 334 18.01 23.80 17.45
C GLU A 334 16.64 24.00 18.12
N TYR A 335 15.59 24.21 17.32
CA TYR A 335 14.21 24.40 17.76
C TYR A 335 13.36 23.16 17.54
N SER A 336 13.94 22.09 17.03
CA SER A 336 13.21 20.87 16.71
C SER A 336 12.51 20.27 17.94
N ASN A 337 11.31 19.74 17.69
CA ASN A 337 10.54 19.02 18.70
C ASN A 337 10.93 17.55 18.83
N ILE A 338 11.69 17.01 17.87
CA ILE A 338 12.07 15.60 17.84
C ILE A 338 13.58 15.37 17.72
N PHE A 339 14.36 16.30 17.12
CA PHE A 339 15.82 16.15 16.98
C PHE A 339 16.55 16.92 18.08
N GLN A 340 17.46 16.25 18.78
CA GLN A 340 18.18 16.83 19.90
C GLN A 340 19.63 16.33 19.97
N SER A 341 20.55 17.18 20.45
CA SER A 341 21.88 16.76 20.80
C SER A 341 21.89 16.08 22.17
N ASN A 342 22.82 15.14 22.37
CA ASN A 342 23.08 14.48 23.68
C ASN A 342 21.85 13.87 24.37
N ALA A 343 20.83 13.51 23.62
CA ALA A 343 19.62 12.88 24.12
C ALA A 343 19.64 11.36 23.93
N SER A 344 18.95 10.63 24.81
CA SER A 344 18.70 9.21 24.58
C SER A 344 17.71 9.04 23.44
N SER A 345 18.17 8.48 22.33
CA SER A 345 17.34 8.32 21.13
C SER A 345 16.30 7.23 21.29
N LYS A 346 15.11 7.47 20.71
CA LYS A 346 14.04 6.49 20.60
C LYS A 346 14.19 5.59 19.37
N LEU A 347 15.06 5.94 18.41
CA LEU A 347 15.21 5.24 17.12
C LEU A 347 15.49 3.74 17.27
N PRO A 348 16.42 3.29 18.17
CA PRO A 348 16.64 1.85 18.39
C PRO A 348 15.38 1.09 18.81
N GLN A 349 14.54 1.70 19.64
CA GLN A 349 13.30 1.09 20.12
C GLN A 349 12.21 1.07 19.02
N ILE A 350 12.13 2.11 18.19
CA ILE A 350 11.24 2.17 17.03
C ILE A 350 11.61 1.05 16.05
N ILE A 351 12.90 0.91 15.72
CA ILE A 351 13.39 -0.14 14.81
C ILE A 351 13.15 -1.53 15.40
N ASN A 352 13.47 -1.75 16.66
CA ASN A 352 13.19 -3.02 17.33
C ASN A 352 11.70 -3.38 17.22
N LYS A 353 10.81 -2.43 17.44
CA LYS A 353 9.36 -2.67 17.35
C LYS A 353 8.93 -3.02 15.94
N LEU A 354 9.39 -2.28 14.92
CA LEU A 354 9.07 -2.54 13.52
C LEU A 354 9.64 -3.90 13.06
N GLU A 355 10.86 -4.25 13.46
CA GLU A 355 11.48 -5.54 13.13
C GLU A 355 10.78 -6.75 13.79
N ASN A 356 9.97 -6.53 14.81
CA ASN A 356 9.16 -7.56 15.48
C ASN A 356 7.68 -7.56 15.04
N GLY A 357 7.32 -6.86 13.97
CA GLY A 357 5.95 -6.86 13.46
C GLY A 357 5.04 -5.88 14.21
N GLY A 358 5.59 -4.79 14.76
CA GLY A 358 4.84 -3.80 15.50
C GLY A 358 4.19 -2.73 14.62
N ILE A 359 3.03 -2.26 15.02
CA ILE A 359 2.37 -1.08 14.46
C ILE A 359 2.73 0.13 15.32
N ILE A 360 3.08 1.23 14.67
CA ILE A 360 3.40 2.52 15.31
C ILE A 360 2.58 3.60 14.63
N ILE A 361 1.88 4.40 15.43
CA ILE A 361 1.21 5.62 14.99
C ILE A 361 2.05 6.79 15.50
N PHE A 362 2.49 7.65 14.61
CA PHE A 362 3.28 8.83 14.95
C PHE A 362 2.49 10.11 14.66
N ASN A 363 2.10 10.81 15.70
CA ASN A 363 1.47 12.12 15.59
C ASN A 363 2.50 13.16 15.15
N VAL A 364 2.23 13.81 14.04
CA VAL A 364 3.11 14.81 13.45
C VAL A 364 2.51 16.22 13.45
N SER A 365 1.39 16.44 14.14
CA SER A 365 0.68 17.72 14.17
C SER A 365 1.51 18.90 14.70
N MET A 366 2.54 18.60 15.51
CA MET A 366 3.38 19.60 16.18
C MET A 366 4.78 19.71 15.57
N ILE A 367 5.03 19.11 14.41
CA ILE A 367 6.32 19.17 13.72
C ILE A 367 6.18 19.75 12.31
N SER A 368 7.26 20.34 11.82
CA SER A 368 7.33 20.90 10.47
C SER A 368 7.49 19.79 9.42
N ASP A 369 7.19 20.12 8.15
CA ASP A 369 7.42 19.23 7.01
C ASP A 369 8.90 18.78 6.93
N LEU A 370 9.86 19.66 7.27
CA LEU A 370 11.28 19.32 7.27
C LEU A 370 11.62 18.30 8.36
N GLU A 371 11.07 18.44 9.56
CA GLU A 371 11.25 17.48 10.65
C GLU A 371 10.65 16.13 10.30
N GLN A 372 9.43 16.13 9.74
CA GLN A 372 8.75 14.92 9.30
C GLN A 372 9.55 14.22 8.20
N PHE A 373 10.02 14.96 7.21
CA PHE A 373 10.85 14.43 6.14
C PHE A 373 12.14 13.82 6.67
N LEU A 374 12.88 14.55 7.53
CA LEU A 374 14.15 14.09 8.09
C LEU A 374 13.95 12.84 8.96
N PHE A 375 12.90 12.81 9.81
CA PHE A 375 12.57 11.65 10.63
C PHE A 375 12.33 10.40 9.78
N ASN A 376 11.45 10.51 8.77
CA ASN A 376 11.16 9.40 7.88
C ASN A 376 12.40 8.95 7.09
N GLY A 377 13.22 9.90 6.65
CA GLY A 377 14.48 9.64 5.95
C GLY A 377 15.49 8.87 6.81
N VAL A 378 15.75 9.36 8.03
CA VAL A 378 16.68 8.71 8.98
C VAL A 378 16.21 7.30 9.34
N LEU A 379 14.93 7.13 9.66
CA LEU A 379 14.37 5.82 10.02
C LEU A 379 14.43 4.85 8.82
N ALA A 380 13.95 5.27 7.66
CA ALA A 380 13.91 4.44 6.47
C ALA A 380 15.32 4.03 6.02
N ARG A 381 16.29 4.97 6.02
CA ARG A 381 17.70 4.69 5.71
C ARG A 381 18.29 3.70 6.71
N THR A 382 18.09 3.90 8.00
CA THR A 382 18.65 3.04 9.03
C THR A 382 18.11 1.61 8.90
N LEU A 383 16.80 1.43 8.70
CA LEU A 383 16.21 0.11 8.44
C LEU A 383 16.72 -0.52 7.16
N PHE A 384 16.84 0.28 6.09
CA PHE A 384 17.35 -0.22 4.82
C PHE A 384 18.81 -0.67 4.91
N ASP A 385 19.66 0.09 5.62
CA ASP A 385 21.06 -0.25 5.87
C ASP A 385 21.18 -1.53 6.74
N ILE A 386 20.36 -1.67 7.78
CA ILE A 386 20.30 -2.89 8.61
C ILE A 386 19.92 -4.10 7.75
N ARG A 387 18.87 -4.00 6.94
CA ARG A 387 18.39 -5.11 6.11
C ARG A 387 19.35 -5.46 4.97
N LYS A 388 20.05 -4.49 4.38
CA LYS A 388 21.15 -4.72 3.41
C LYS A 388 22.31 -5.46 4.08
N THR A 389 22.69 -5.03 5.28
CA THR A 389 23.77 -5.66 6.05
C THR A 389 23.41 -7.09 6.42
N LEU A 390 22.16 -7.32 6.85
CA LEU A 390 21.64 -8.65 7.13
C LEU A 390 21.77 -9.58 5.90
N LYS A 391 21.33 -9.11 4.72
CA LYS A 391 21.39 -9.88 3.46
C LYS A 391 22.81 -10.26 3.05
N SER A 392 23.78 -9.44 3.37
CA SER A 392 25.19 -9.65 3.01
C SER A 392 26.00 -10.34 4.09
N SER A 393 25.40 -10.71 5.21
CA SER A 393 26.09 -11.32 6.35
C SER A 393 26.00 -12.85 6.30
N THR A 394 27.08 -13.53 6.66
CA THR A 394 27.17 -15.00 6.69
C THR A 394 26.55 -15.60 7.94
N ASP A 395 26.71 -14.90 9.06
CA ASP A 395 26.26 -15.34 10.39
C ASP A 395 26.06 -14.12 11.31
N ILE A 396 25.60 -14.38 12.53
CA ILE A 396 25.27 -13.33 13.51
C ILE A 396 26.49 -12.54 13.97
N ASP A 397 27.66 -13.16 14.07
CA ASP A 397 28.87 -12.50 14.53
C ASP A 397 29.36 -11.53 13.43
N ASN A 398 29.36 -11.96 12.16
CA ASN A 398 29.65 -11.10 11.01
C ASN A 398 28.63 -9.96 10.88
N PHE A 399 27.32 -10.24 11.10
CA PHE A 399 26.28 -9.22 11.08
C PHE A 399 26.53 -8.14 12.14
N LYS A 400 26.85 -8.52 13.39
CA LYS A 400 27.14 -7.59 14.49
C LYS A 400 28.34 -6.69 14.18
N VAL A 401 29.43 -7.25 13.69
CA VAL A 401 30.64 -6.49 13.32
C VAL A 401 30.34 -5.46 12.22
N ARG A 402 29.58 -5.86 11.21
CA ARG A 402 29.20 -4.94 10.13
C ARG A 402 28.25 -3.83 10.61
N LEU A 403 27.27 -4.18 11.48
CA LEU A 403 26.34 -3.20 12.04
C LEU A 403 27.05 -2.16 12.90
N SER A 404 28.01 -2.56 13.75
CA SER A 404 28.78 -1.62 14.56
C SER A 404 29.62 -0.63 13.73
N GLY A 405 29.94 -0.98 12.47
CA GLY A 405 30.63 -0.10 11.54
C GLY A 405 29.75 0.90 10.80
N ILE A 406 28.41 0.73 10.80
CA ILE A 406 27.48 1.59 10.06
C ILE A 406 26.53 2.39 10.94
N LEU A 407 26.31 1.94 12.19
CA LEU A 407 25.45 2.61 13.17
C LEU A 407 26.29 3.41 14.16
N PRO A 408 25.80 4.56 14.66
CA PRO A 408 26.45 5.27 15.76
C PRO A 408 26.61 4.35 16.98
N GLU A 409 27.71 4.54 17.73
CA GLU A 409 28.03 3.69 18.88
C GLU A 409 26.91 3.70 19.93
N SER A 410 26.36 4.87 20.23
CA SER A 410 25.24 5.03 21.16
C SER A 410 24.00 4.26 20.73
N PHE A 411 23.69 4.25 19.42
CA PHE A 411 22.60 3.46 18.85
C PHE A 411 22.90 1.96 18.99
N TYR A 412 24.08 1.52 18.53
CA TYR A 412 24.45 0.10 18.52
C TYR A 412 24.37 -0.51 19.91
N ASN A 413 24.93 0.16 20.92
CA ASN A 413 24.94 -0.33 22.32
C ASN A 413 23.52 -0.53 22.87
N ASN A 414 22.57 0.33 22.51
CA ASN A 414 21.17 0.21 22.90
C ASN A 414 20.42 -0.89 22.11
N TYR A 415 20.87 -1.16 20.87
CA TYR A 415 20.21 -2.09 19.97
C TYR A 415 20.76 -3.53 20.06
N GLU A 416 22.04 -3.69 20.45
CA GLU A 416 22.77 -4.98 20.41
C GLU A 416 22.03 -6.11 21.11
N LYS A 417 21.42 -5.85 22.27
CA LYS A 417 20.66 -6.85 23.05
C LYS A 417 19.48 -7.45 22.26
N SER A 418 18.91 -6.69 21.35
CA SER A 418 17.77 -7.09 20.52
C SER A 418 18.19 -7.91 19.30
N ILE A 419 19.43 -7.76 18.82
CA ILE A 419 19.89 -8.33 17.54
C ILE A 419 19.68 -9.85 17.48
N LYS A 420 20.09 -10.56 18.55
CA LYS A 420 19.98 -12.03 18.58
C LYS A 420 18.53 -12.51 18.48
N ASN A 421 17.64 -11.87 19.20
CA ASN A 421 16.22 -12.26 19.23
C ASN A 421 15.50 -11.96 17.91
N ILE A 422 15.89 -10.88 17.21
CA ILE A 422 15.26 -10.46 15.97
C ILE A 422 15.77 -11.26 14.77
N TYR A 423 17.09 -11.38 14.62
CA TYR A 423 17.72 -11.75 13.35
C TYR A 423 18.25 -13.18 13.30
N VAL A 424 18.37 -13.89 14.44
CA VAL A 424 18.84 -15.27 14.43
C VAL A 424 17.70 -16.22 14.07
N LYS A 425 17.98 -17.13 13.14
CA LYS A 425 17.08 -18.21 12.73
C LYS A 425 17.32 -19.47 13.55
N SER A 426 18.56 -19.93 13.61
CA SER A 426 18.99 -21.08 14.42
C SER A 426 20.51 -21.04 14.64
N GLY A 427 20.98 -21.37 15.85
CA GLY A 427 22.39 -21.33 16.18
C GLY A 427 23.03 -19.99 15.89
N LYS A 428 23.99 -19.95 14.94
CA LYS A 428 24.61 -18.69 14.45
C LYS A 428 24.01 -18.16 13.13
N SER A 429 23.10 -18.91 12.50
CA SER A 429 22.51 -18.54 11.22
C SER A 429 21.56 -17.35 11.37
N VAL A 430 21.68 -16.38 10.48
CA VAL A 430 20.79 -15.22 10.40
C VAL A 430 19.62 -15.48 9.46
N LYS A 431 18.51 -14.79 9.69
CA LYS A 431 17.35 -14.78 8.79
C LYS A 431 17.68 -14.07 7.48
N ASP A 432 17.12 -14.52 6.37
CA ASP A 432 17.06 -13.69 5.15
C ASP A 432 16.05 -12.54 5.35
N PRO A 433 16.28 -11.35 4.79
CA PRO A 433 15.30 -10.26 4.85
C PRO A 433 13.88 -10.63 4.40
N SER A 434 13.72 -11.63 3.51
CA SER A 434 12.41 -12.14 3.10
C SER A 434 11.66 -12.93 4.19
N GLU A 435 12.37 -13.38 5.24
CA GLU A 435 11.80 -14.06 6.42
C GLU A 435 11.41 -13.06 7.53
N MET A 436 11.74 -11.78 7.35
CA MET A 436 11.45 -10.73 8.30
C MET A 436 10.06 -10.12 8.04
N PRO A 437 9.45 -9.43 9.03
CA PRO A 437 8.21 -8.70 8.81
C PRO A 437 8.27 -7.77 7.60
N ILE A 438 7.19 -7.65 6.85
CA ILE A 438 7.04 -6.55 5.89
C ILE A 438 6.86 -5.29 6.73
N ILE A 439 7.67 -4.25 6.46
CA ILE A 439 7.57 -2.95 7.10
C ILE A 439 6.99 -1.96 6.09
N ILE A 440 5.83 -1.40 6.40
CA ILE A 440 5.16 -0.41 5.58
C ILE A 440 5.45 0.98 6.16
N PHE A 441 6.07 1.84 5.35
CA PHE A 441 6.24 3.27 5.64
C PHE A 441 5.07 4.01 5.01
N THR A 442 4.18 4.54 5.83
CA THR A 442 3.11 5.41 5.38
C THR A 442 3.62 6.83 5.26
N ILE A 443 3.44 7.42 4.10
CA ILE A 443 3.80 8.82 3.79
C ILE A 443 2.50 9.55 3.46
N GLU A 444 1.97 10.29 4.44
CA GLU A 444 0.86 11.21 4.22
C GLU A 444 1.36 12.53 3.64
N GLU A 445 0.50 13.24 2.94
CA GLU A 445 0.82 14.47 2.21
C GLU A 445 2.11 14.31 1.39
N ALA A 446 2.17 13.21 0.63
CA ALA A 446 3.34 12.80 -0.15
C ALA A 446 3.97 13.92 -1.00
N PRO A 447 3.22 14.92 -1.54
CA PRO A 447 3.81 16.07 -2.20
C PRO A 447 4.79 16.88 -1.36
N SER A 448 4.68 16.87 -0.04
CA SER A 448 5.63 17.56 0.85
C SER A 448 6.96 16.83 0.97
N ILE A 449 6.96 15.49 0.82
CA ILE A 449 8.10 14.60 1.10
C ILE A 449 8.72 14.02 -0.18
N LEU A 450 7.88 13.62 -1.15
CA LEU A 450 8.30 12.86 -2.34
C LEU A 450 8.37 13.70 -3.63
N ARG A 451 8.50 15.02 -3.53
CA ARG A 451 8.61 15.88 -4.72
C ARG A 451 9.98 15.74 -5.40
N THR A 452 10.02 15.99 -6.70
CA THR A 452 11.21 15.83 -7.54
C THR A 452 12.45 16.57 -7.01
N GLU A 453 12.29 17.77 -6.42
CA GLU A 453 13.38 18.55 -5.87
C GLU A 453 14.07 17.85 -4.69
N MET A 454 13.30 17.16 -3.85
CA MET A 454 13.80 16.38 -2.71
C MET A 454 14.42 15.05 -3.12
N MET A 455 14.16 14.59 -4.35
CA MET A 455 14.70 13.35 -4.89
C MET A 455 16.03 13.51 -5.65
N ARG A 456 16.64 14.70 -5.65
CA ARG A 456 17.89 14.99 -6.39
C ARG A 456 19.10 14.27 -5.85
N PHE A 457 19.25 14.18 -4.54
CA PHE A 457 20.37 13.51 -3.89
C PHE A 457 19.92 12.13 -3.43
N ASN A 458 20.65 11.07 -3.77
CA ASN A 458 20.44 9.66 -3.42
C ASN A 458 19.45 9.41 -2.27
N ASN A 459 18.19 9.74 -2.50
CA ASN A 459 17.14 9.71 -1.50
C ASN A 459 16.73 8.26 -1.22
N VAL A 460 16.66 7.90 0.05
CA VAL A 460 16.33 6.54 0.50
C VAL A 460 14.97 6.05 -0.01
N PHE A 461 13.98 6.94 -0.17
CA PHE A 461 12.66 6.54 -0.69
C PHE A 461 12.73 6.11 -2.16
N LYS A 462 13.63 6.73 -2.95
CA LYS A 462 13.94 6.29 -4.31
C LYS A 462 14.56 4.89 -4.33
N ASP A 463 15.47 4.62 -3.40
CA ASP A 463 16.10 3.30 -3.28
C ASP A 463 15.10 2.25 -2.80
N ILE A 464 14.26 2.57 -1.82
CA ILE A 464 13.20 1.68 -1.34
C ILE A 464 12.19 1.41 -2.46
N SER A 465 11.74 2.42 -3.21
CA SER A 465 10.80 2.21 -4.32
C SER A 465 11.33 1.24 -5.39
N ARG A 466 12.65 1.23 -5.61
CA ARG A 466 13.30 0.35 -6.61
C ARG A 466 13.67 -1.02 -6.06
N GLN A 467 14.08 -1.12 -4.81
CA GLN A 467 14.72 -2.30 -4.24
C GLN A 467 14.08 -2.80 -2.94
N GLY A 468 13.18 -2.05 -2.32
CA GLY A 468 12.59 -2.33 -1.01
C GLY A 468 11.97 -3.71 -0.90
N ARG A 469 11.36 -4.19 -1.99
CA ARG A 469 10.81 -5.55 -2.08
C ARG A 469 11.82 -6.65 -1.69
N LYS A 470 13.10 -6.50 -2.05
CA LYS A 470 14.16 -7.48 -1.71
C LYS A 470 14.46 -7.54 -0.21
N PHE A 471 14.00 -6.54 0.52
CA PHE A 471 14.27 -6.33 1.93
C PHE A 471 12.99 -6.27 2.77
N ASN A 472 11.84 -6.63 2.20
CA ASN A 472 10.51 -6.52 2.83
C ASN A 472 10.22 -5.11 3.38
N LEU A 473 10.64 -4.07 2.64
CA LEU A 473 10.34 -2.68 2.93
C LEU A 473 9.39 -2.13 1.87
N ALA A 474 8.25 -1.62 2.28
CA ALA A 474 7.21 -1.08 1.40
C ALA A 474 6.94 0.40 1.67
N LEU A 475 6.49 1.12 0.64
CA LEU A 475 5.96 2.46 0.74
C LEU A 475 4.45 2.41 0.54
N GLU A 476 3.72 3.00 1.45
CA GLU A 476 2.34 3.42 1.28
C GLU A 476 2.33 4.94 1.11
N VAL A 477 1.90 5.38 -0.04
CA VAL A 477 1.86 6.80 -0.40
C VAL A 477 0.42 7.27 -0.34
N ILE A 478 0.13 8.28 0.50
CA ILE A 478 -1.20 8.88 0.59
C ILE A 478 -1.11 10.30 0.09
N SER A 479 -1.95 10.64 -0.90
CA SER A 479 -1.85 11.95 -1.54
C SER A 479 -3.20 12.49 -2.00
N GLN A 480 -3.28 13.81 -2.03
CA GLN A 480 -4.37 14.52 -2.70
C GLN A 480 -4.03 14.83 -4.16
N GLN A 481 -2.76 14.78 -4.52
CA GLN A 481 -2.23 15.14 -5.84
C GLN A 481 -1.13 14.16 -6.27
N TYR A 482 -1.11 13.80 -7.53
CA TYR A 482 -0.05 13.01 -8.16
C TYR A 482 1.07 13.87 -8.71
N SER A 483 0.70 14.99 -9.35
CA SER A 483 1.60 15.77 -10.19
C SER A 483 2.88 16.29 -9.52
N PRO A 484 2.95 16.55 -8.20
CA PRO A 484 4.19 16.94 -7.54
C PRO A 484 5.11 15.77 -7.17
N ILE A 485 4.59 14.54 -7.15
CA ILE A 485 5.36 13.36 -6.72
C ILE A 485 6.35 12.97 -7.83
N ASP A 486 7.57 12.60 -7.44
CA ASP A 486 8.62 12.16 -8.38
C ASP A 486 8.18 10.96 -9.22
N ASP A 487 8.36 11.04 -10.54
CA ASP A 487 7.97 10.00 -11.50
C ASP A 487 8.61 8.63 -11.21
N THR A 488 9.80 8.60 -10.60
CA THR A 488 10.45 7.34 -10.22
C THR A 488 9.67 6.64 -9.11
N ILE A 489 9.12 7.41 -8.17
CA ILE A 489 8.26 6.86 -7.11
C ILE A 489 6.97 6.34 -7.72
N LEU A 490 6.26 7.18 -8.52
CA LEU A 490 4.98 6.80 -9.13
C LEU A 490 5.09 5.55 -10.02
N SER A 491 6.16 5.45 -10.82
CA SER A 491 6.36 4.30 -11.72
C SER A 491 6.62 2.97 -11.00
N ASN A 492 6.98 3.01 -9.72
CA ASN A 492 7.18 1.82 -8.89
C ASN A 492 5.98 1.48 -7.98
N MET A 493 4.88 2.27 -8.05
CA MET A 493 3.64 1.94 -7.34
C MET A 493 2.89 0.84 -8.09
N ASN A 494 2.95 -0.37 -7.58
CA ASN A 494 2.36 -1.55 -8.24
C ASN A 494 0.89 -1.78 -7.91
N THR A 495 0.38 -1.11 -6.90
CA THR A 495 -1.06 -1.03 -6.60
C THR A 495 -1.45 0.43 -6.44
N VAL A 496 -2.47 0.84 -7.16
CA VAL A 496 -2.96 2.22 -7.20
C VAL A 496 -4.44 2.22 -6.85
N ILE A 497 -4.80 3.00 -5.84
CA ILE A 497 -6.16 3.13 -5.33
C ILE A 497 -6.57 4.59 -5.47
N ASN A 498 -7.51 4.85 -6.36
CA ASN A 498 -8.02 6.20 -6.61
C ASN A 498 -9.43 6.37 -6.06
N LEU A 499 -9.57 7.26 -5.10
CA LEU A 499 -10.84 7.89 -4.77
C LEU A 499 -11.07 9.10 -5.73
N PRO A 500 -12.23 9.77 -5.69
CA PRO A 500 -12.50 10.90 -6.58
C PRO A 500 -11.40 11.96 -6.59
N LEU A 501 -10.92 12.32 -7.78
CA LEU A 501 -9.97 13.40 -8.03
C LEU A 501 -10.68 14.60 -8.63
N ARG A 502 -10.25 15.83 -8.28
CA ARG A 502 -10.93 17.06 -8.75
C ARG A 502 -10.43 17.53 -10.12
N SER A 503 -9.11 17.52 -10.31
CA SER A 503 -8.49 18.15 -11.48
C SER A 503 -8.25 17.12 -12.58
N ASP A 504 -8.48 17.51 -13.83
CA ASP A 504 -8.23 16.66 -14.99
C ASP A 504 -6.74 16.35 -15.17
N LYS A 505 -5.85 17.27 -14.77
CA LYS A 505 -4.41 17.02 -14.72
C LYS A 505 -4.10 15.82 -13.80
N GLU A 506 -4.68 15.80 -12.60
CA GLU A 506 -4.48 14.71 -11.65
C GLU A 506 -5.07 13.39 -12.16
N LYS A 507 -6.25 13.44 -12.80
CA LYS A 507 -6.85 12.26 -13.42
C LYS A 507 -5.97 11.68 -14.54
N GLN A 508 -5.34 12.54 -15.38
CA GLN A 508 -4.42 12.10 -16.43
C GLN A 508 -3.19 11.38 -15.85
N VAL A 509 -2.57 11.94 -14.80
CA VAL A 509 -1.42 11.30 -14.14
C VAL A 509 -1.86 10.00 -13.47
N ALA A 510 -3.01 9.98 -12.81
CA ALA A 510 -3.58 8.79 -12.19
C ALA A 510 -3.82 7.67 -13.23
N THR A 511 -4.44 7.98 -14.37
CA THR A 511 -4.67 7.04 -15.46
C THR A 511 -3.37 6.40 -15.94
N ARG A 512 -2.32 7.22 -16.16
CA ARG A 512 -0.99 6.74 -16.54
C ARG A 512 -0.37 5.83 -15.46
N THR A 513 -0.50 6.21 -14.19
CA THR A 513 0.06 5.45 -13.06
C THR A 513 -0.66 4.12 -12.84
N MET A 514 -1.99 4.11 -12.99
CA MET A 514 -2.80 2.89 -12.87
C MET A 514 -2.49 1.87 -13.98
N GLY A 515 -2.22 2.33 -15.19
CA GLY A 515 -2.01 1.44 -16.33
C GLY A 515 -3.22 0.54 -16.62
N GLY A 516 -2.97 -0.66 -17.19
CA GLY A 516 -3.97 -1.73 -17.24
C GLY A 516 -5.27 -1.42 -18.01
N GLY A 517 -5.25 -0.41 -18.93
CA GLY A 517 -6.40 -0.05 -19.73
C GLY A 517 -7.42 0.85 -19.03
N VAL A 518 -7.07 1.42 -17.86
CA VAL A 518 -7.87 2.46 -17.20
C VAL A 518 -7.92 3.70 -18.10
N GLN A 519 -9.10 4.26 -18.26
CA GLN A 519 -9.33 5.49 -19.01
C GLN A 519 -9.69 6.64 -18.08
N GLN A 520 -9.57 7.88 -18.55
CA GLN A 520 -9.94 9.06 -17.76
C GLN A 520 -11.43 9.04 -17.39
N SER A 521 -12.29 8.52 -18.28
CA SER A 521 -13.73 8.35 -18.05
C SER A 521 -14.03 7.44 -16.84
N ASP A 522 -13.18 6.45 -16.56
CA ASP A 522 -13.36 5.58 -15.39
C ASP A 522 -13.17 6.38 -14.10
N LEU A 523 -12.17 7.25 -14.06
CA LEU A 523 -11.95 8.16 -12.92
C LEU A 523 -13.02 9.25 -12.82
N GLU A 524 -13.55 9.74 -13.95
CA GLU A 524 -14.66 10.68 -13.99
C GLU A 524 -15.94 10.07 -13.42
N SER A 525 -16.17 8.78 -13.60
CA SER A 525 -17.30 8.04 -13.04
C SER A 525 -17.33 8.03 -11.50
N LEU A 526 -16.21 8.38 -10.85
CA LEU A 526 -16.13 8.53 -9.39
C LEU A 526 -16.56 9.93 -8.92
N THR A 527 -16.69 10.90 -9.81
CA THR A 527 -16.96 12.30 -9.44
C THR A 527 -18.27 12.40 -8.65
N GLY A 528 -18.22 13.11 -7.52
CA GLY A 528 -19.38 13.29 -6.63
C GLY A 528 -19.68 12.10 -5.72
N THR A 529 -18.90 11.01 -5.78
CA THR A 529 -19.07 9.87 -4.86
C THR A 529 -18.16 10.01 -3.63
N VAL A 530 -18.52 9.34 -2.54
CA VAL A 530 -17.69 9.21 -1.33
C VAL A 530 -17.59 7.74 -0.98
N GLY A 531 -16.39 7.28 -0.65
CA GLY A 531 -16.16 5.87 -0.30
C GLY A 531 -16.23 4.92 -1.49
N ILE A 532 -16.19 5.45 -2.72
CA ILE A 532 -16.02 4.63 -3.94
C ILE A 532 -14.62 4.88 -4.48
N ALA A 533 -13.90 3.80 -4.82
CA ALA A 533 -12.55 3.88 -5.35
C ALA A 533 -12.38 2.96 -6.58
N LEU A 534 -11.44 3.32 -7.45
CA LEU A 534 -10.87 2.40 -8.43
C LEU A 534 -9.56 1.84 -7.89
N ILE A 535 -9.40 0.53 -7.95
CA ILE A 535 -8.15 -0.16 -7.61
C ILE A 535 -7.58 -0.87 -8.84
N SER A 536 -6.29 -0.65 -9.08
CA SER A 536 -5.48 -1.39 -10.04
C SER A 536 -4.26 -1.96 -9.34
N GLY A 537 -3.85 -3.16 -9.68
CA GLY A 537 -2.67 -3.77 -9.07
C GLY A 537 -2.23 -5.03 -9.80
N ILE A 538 -0.95 -5.38 -9.65
CA ILE A 538 -0.35 -6.55 -10.32
C ILE A 538 -1.00 -7.90 -9.93
N TRP A 539 -1.79 -7.91 -8.88
CA TRP A 539 -2.54 -9.06 -8.39
C TRP A 539 -3.97 -9.14 -8.95
N LEU A 540 -4.39 -8.10 -9.65
CA LEU A 540 -5.68 -8.02 -10.33
C LEU A 540 -5.47 -8.21 -11.84
N THR A 541 -6.31 -9.01 -12.47
CA THR A 541 -6.30 -9.17 -13.93
C THR A 541 -6.74 -7.88 -14.63
N ASN A 542 -7.57 -7.08 -13.95
CA ASN A 542 -8.09 -5.80 -14.41
C ASN A 542 -8.38 -4.88 -13.22
N PHE A 543 -8.47 -3.56 -13.45
CA PHE A 543 -8.90 -2.63 -12.41
C PHE A 543 -10.33 -2.95 -11.92
N GLN A 544 -10.60 -2.64 -10.66
CA GLN A 544 -11.89 -2.88 -10.02
C GLN A 544 -12.44 -1.61 -9.39
N LYS A 545 -13.76 -1.47 -9.39
CA LYS A 545 -14.45 -0.42 -8.65
C LYS A 545 -14.87 -0.98 -7.29
N LEU A 546 -14.43 -0.32 -6.21
CA LEU A 546 -14.67 -0.75 -4.83
C LEU A 546 -15.61 0.19 -4.12
N LYS A 547 -16.48 -0.37 -3.30
CA LYS A 547 -17.25 0.35 -2.28
C LYS A 547 -16.58 0.11 -0.92
N ILE A 548 -15.95 1.14 -0.39
CA ILE A 548 -15.26 1.12 0.89
C ILE A 548 -16.33 1.32 1.99
N PRO A 549 -16.40 0.44 2.99
CA PRO A 549 -17.34 0.63 4.09
C PRO A 549 -16.93 1.85 4.94
N LEU A 550 -17.89 2.52 5.54
CA LEU A 550 -17.59 3.46 6.62
C LEU A 550 -16.98 2.68 7.78
N TYR A 551 -15.81 3.11 8.26
CA TYR A 551 -15.03 2.36 9.26
C TYR A 551 -15.83 2.08 10.53
N GLU A 552 -16.63 3.04 11.02
CA GLU A 552 -17.50 2.83 12.18
C GLU A 552 -18.42 1.60 12.03
N LYS A 553 -19.09 1.50 10.88
CA LYS A 553 -19.99 0.36 10.60
C LYS A 553 -19.23 -0.94 10.45
N TYR A 554 -18.06 -0.88 9.82
CA TYR A 554 -17.17 -2.03 9.68
C TYR A 554 -16.66 -2.48 11.05
N PHE A 555 -16.25 -1.54 11.88
CA PHE A 555 -15.78 -1.81 13.24
C PHE A 555 -16.86 -2.47 14.09
N GLU A 556 -18.05 -1.89 14.20
CA GLU A 556 -19.16 -2.42 14.99
C GLU A 556 -19.62 -3.80 14.49
N GLY A 557 -19.71 -3.99 13.17
CA GLY A 557 -20.27 -5.22 12.57
C GLY A 557 -19.24 -6.35 12.37
N THR A 558 -17.96 -6.06 12.35
CA THR A 558 -16.92 -7.05 11.99
C THR A 558 -15.73 -7.02 12.94
N SER A 559 -15.02 -5.89 13.04
CA SER A 559 -13.74 -5.82 13.77
C SER A 559 -13.91 -6.03 15.25
N ARG A 560 -14.92 -5.44 15.86
CA ARG A 560 -15.22 -5.59 17.28
C ARG A 560 -15.43 -7.05 17.66
N ILE A 561 -16.23 -7.77 16.88
CA ILE A 561 -16.50 -9.21 17.10
C ILE A 561 -15.19 -9.99 17.02
N PHE A 562 -14.37 -9.71 16.00
CA PHE A 562 -13.06 -10.36 15.84
C PHE A 562 -12.16 -10.15 17.07
N TYR A 563 -12.04 -8.91 17.58
CA TYR A 563 -11.19 -8.62 18.74
C TYR A 563 -11.73 -9.19 20.05
N GLU A 564 -13.04 -9.27 20.22
CA GLU A 564 -13.65 -9.98 21.36
C GLU A 564 -13.35 -11.48 21.32
N GLU A 565 -13.37 -12.10 20.13
CA GLU A 565 -12.96 -13.50 19.94
C GLU A 565 -11.45 -13.69 20.17
N PHE A 566 -10.62 -12.76 19.68
CA PHE A 566 -9.19 -12.74 19.96
C PHE A 566 -8.91 -12.73 21.47
N ALA A 567 -9.54 -11.84 22.22
CA ALA A 567 -9.39 -11.75 23.66
C ALA A 567 -9.78 -13.05 24.38
N LYS A 568 -10.91 -13.67 24.01
CA LYS A 568 -11.35 -14.96 24.55
C LYS A 568 -10.32 -16.07 24.29
N LYS A 569 -9.82 -16.15 23.05
CA LYS A 569 -8.85 -17.18 22.66
C LYS A 569 -7.49 -17.00 23.34
N MET A 570 -7.02 -15.77 23.50
CA MET A 570 -5.78 -15.48 24.25
C MET A 570 -5.90 -15.85 25.73
N LYS A 571 -7.06 -15.65 26.33
CA LYS A 571 -7.34 -16.10 27.70
C LYS A 571 -7.23 -17.62 27.83
N GLN A 572 -7.79 -18.38 26.89
CA GLN A 572 -7.69 -19.84 26.86
C GLN A 572 -6.23 -20.31 26.73
N ILE A 573 -5.47 -19.73 25.78
CA ILE A 573 -4.05 -20.06 25.58
C ILE A 573 -3.23 -19.84 26.87
N ARG A 574 -3.48 -18.76 27.62
CA ARG A 574 -2.79 -18.50 28.89
C ARG A 574 -3.17 -19.47 30.01
N ILE A 575 -4.41 -19.93 30.05
CA ILE A 575 -4.87 -20.93 31.05
C ILE A 575 -4.23 -22.29 30.77
N GLU A 576 -4.09 -22.66 29.50
CA GLU A 576 -3.52 -23.94 29.07
C GLU A 576 -1.98 -23.96 29.10
N ALA A 577 -1.31 -22.80 29.10
CA ALA A 577 0.14 -22.72 29.26
C ALA A 577 0.52 -23.13 30.69
N PRO A 578 1.42 -24.14 30.88
CA PRO A 578 1.89 -24.50 32.21
C PRO A 578 2.53 -23.25 32.86
N PRO A 579 2.36 -23.05 34.17
CA PRO A 579 2.99 -21.95 34.87
C PRO A 579 4.50 -22.06 34.65
N THR A 580 5.05 -21.13 33.85
CA THR A 580 6.51 -21.01 33.73
C THR A 580 7.03 -20.64 35.10
N GLY A 581 7.59 -21.65 35.79
CA GLY A 581 8.29 -21.41 37.05
C GLY A 581 9.37 -20.35 36.78
N LEU A 582 9.21 -19.21 37.45
CA LEU A 582 10.29 -18.25 37.64
C LEU A 582 11.41 -18.87 38.46
N PRO A 583 12.65 -18.52 38.16
CA PRO A 583 13.36 -17.78 39.17
C PRO A 583 13.45 -16.31 38.88
#